data_29dfa8f5666bcb637426c523264bd5bc
#
_entry.id   29dfa8f5666bcb637426c523264bd5bc
#
_cell.length_a   1.000
_cell.length_b   1.000
_cell.length_c   1.000
_cell.angle_alpha   90.00
_cell.angle_beta   90.00
_cell.angle_gamma   90.00
#
_symmetry.space_group_name_H-M   'P 1'
#
loop_
_entity.id
_entity.type
_entity.pdbx_description
1 polymer ?
#
loop_
_entity_poly.entity_id
_entity_poly.type
_entity_poly.pdbx_seq_one_letter_code
_entity_poly.pdbx_strand_id
1 'polypeptide(L)'
;MQTKTPVYHDNSREAFLMRLLPDKYKRAEGFCKKHGTYQTVVDTSSGEKGVCPVCLKELEEAEKKEKQEHEKLTKIFNSIDGLPEKYRNAGFKNFELTEKKTAAFNRVLKFAKEPRNTWLLLLGENGTGKTHLAHAVLKMTGGIFREFDDIAIDMQDAQKRSGEGMKKVISKYAAAPMLVIDEVDKVNPTAGRINWLNIILRKRYNDMLPLVLCGNIDLETLCSRIDQSGKHALKDRIDEVGEVVLCNWESYRPKLREAAAIKNERNE
;
A
#
# COMPACT_ATOMS: atom_id res chain seq x y z
N MET A 1 -40.39 25.98 -23.02
CA MET A 1 -39.68 25.67 -21.79
C MET A 1 -40.58 24.89 -20.86
N GLN A 2 -40.43 23.55 -20.81
CA GLN A 2 -41.24 22.71 -19.93
C GLN A 2 -40.57 22.70 -18.56
N THR A 3 -41.23 23.30 -17.58
CA THR A 3 -40.84 23.22 -16.16
C THR A 3 -41.09 21.80 -15.68
N LYS A 4 -40.00 21.01 -15.47
CA LYS A 4 -40.09 19.72 -14.81
C LYS A 4 -40.52 19.94 -13.36
N THR A 5 -41.74 19.51 -13.03
CA THR A 5 -42.24 19.43 -11.64
C THR A 5 -41.32 18.47 -10.85
N PRO A 6 -40.77 18.87 -9.70
CA PRO A 6 -39.93 17.96 -8.90
C PRO A 6 -40.78 16.83 -8.32
N VAL A 7 -40.36 15.58 -8.58
CA VAL A 7 -40.98 14.38 -8.03
C VAL A 7 -40.66 14.29 -6.56
N TYR A 8 -41.63 14.43 -5.69
CA TYR A 8 -41.54 14.23 -4.25
C TYR A 8 -41.43 12.73 -3.93
N HIS A 9 -40.34 12.29 -3.36
CA HIS A 9 -40.31 11.01 -2.64
C HIS A 9 -40.86 11.21 -1.24
N ASP A 10 -41.99 10.60 -0.93
CA ASP A 10 -42.80 10.75 0.30
C ASP A 10 -42.16 10.18 1.59
N ASN A 11 -40.88 9.76 1.55
CA ASN A 11 -40.11 9.19 2.65
C ASN A 11 -38.90 10.03 3.05
N SER A 12 -38.86 11.33 2.76
CA SER A 12 -37.77 12.18 3.19
C SER A 12 -37.86 12.49 4.69
N ARG A 13 -36.70 12.66 5.37
CA ARG A 13 -36.59 13.13 6.74
C ARG A 13 -37.40 14.41 6.96
N GLU A 14 -37.55 15.22 5.96
CA GLU A 14 -38.30 16.48 5.94
C GLU A 14 -39.83 16.26 6.00
N ALA A 15 -40.36 15.32 5.24
CA ALA A 15 -41.75 14.93 5.31
C ALA A 15 -42.10 14.33 6.67
N PHE A 16 -41.22 13.59 7.26
CA PHE A 16 -41.35 13.04 8.62
C PHE A 16 -41.39 14.12 9.70
N LEU A 17 -40.47 15.12 9.66
CA LEU A 17 -40.43 16.24 10.59
C LEU A 17 -41.70 17.10 10.53
N MET A 18 -42.22 17.36 9.32
CA MET A 18 -43.47 18.11 9.15
C MET A 18 -44.69 17.38 9.67
N ARG A 19 -44.70 16.04 9.63
CA ARG A 19 -45.77 15.22 10.25
C ARG A 19 -45.74 15.24 11.77
N LEU A 20 -44.53 15.18 12.35
CA LEU A 20 -44.37 15.12 13.80
C LEU A 20 -44.53 16.47 14.51
N LEU A 21 -44.10 17.55 13.87
CA LEU A 21 -44.02 18.89 14.47
C LEU A 21 -44.48 19.94 13.42
N PRO A 22 -45.77 19.97 13.05
CA PRO A 22 -46.28 20.81 11.95
C PRO A 22 -46.15 22.32 12.23
N ASP A 23 -46.19 22.72 13.51
CA ASP A 23 -46.03 24.12 13.90
C ASP A 23 -44.60 24.60 13.89
N LYS A 24 -43.66 23.68 14.02
CA LYS A 24 -42.22 23.98 14.06
C LYS A 24 -41.54 24.02 12.68
N TYR A 25 -42.03 23.24 11.72
CA TYR A 25 -41.40 23.12 10.42
C TYR A 25 -42.39 23.50 9.29
N LYS A 26 -41.95 24.41 8.40
CA LYS A 26 -42.69 24.83 7.21
C LYS A 26 -41.90 24.56 5.94
N ARG A 27 -42.61 24.28 4.84
CA ARG A 27 -42.00 24.19 3.51
C ARG A 27 -41.36 25.50 3.13
N ALA A 28 -40.16 25.42 2.57
CA ALA A 28 -39.41 26.57 2.07
C ALA A 28 -38.65 26.22 0.82
N GLU A 29 -38.25 27.22 0.09
CA GLU A 29 -37.34 27.10 -1.02
C GLU A 29 -35.96 27.53 -0.58
N GLY A 30 -34.96 26.68 -0.83
CA GLY A 30 -33.54 26.92 -0.61
C GLY A 30 -32.80 27.14 -1.92
N PHE A 31 -31.63 27.75 -1.85
CA PHE A 31 -30.73 27.90 -2.99
C PHE A 31 -29.35 27.33 -2.68
N CYS A 32 -28.86 26.44 -3.54
CA CYS A 32 -27.53 25.87 -3.48
C CYS A 32 -26.69 26.42 -4.65
N LYS A 33 -25.51 26.91 -4.37
CA LYS A 33 -24.59 27.41 -5.40
C LYS A 33 -24.22 26.36 -6.47
N LYS A 34 -24.26 25.07 -6.09
CA LYS A 34 -23.88 23.96 -6.97
C LYS A 34 -25.06 23.37 -7.73
N HIS A 35 -26.24 23.28 -7.09
CA HIS A 35 -27.41 22.54 -7.61
C HIS A 35 -28.64 23.42 -7.90
N GLY A 36 -28.55 24.73 -7.67
CA GLY A 36 -29.67 25.66 -7.90
C GLY A 36 -30.73 25.64 -6.79
N THR A 37 -31.95 25.97 -7.12
CA THR A 37 -33.11 25.96 -6.19
C THR A 37 -33.54 24.54 -5.82
N TYR A 38 -33.89 24.34 -4.56
CA TYR A 38 -34.40 23.06 -4.04
C TYR A 38 -35.51 23.32 -3.01
N GLN A 39 -36.40 22.33 -2.89
CA GLN A 39 -37.42 22.34 -1.85
C GLN A 39 -36.83 21.80 -0.54
N THR A 40 -37.12 22.47 0.56
CA THR A 40 -36.64 22.09 1.91
C THR A 40 -37.69 22.47 2.96
N VAL A 41 -37.33 22.26 4.23
CA VAL A 41 -38.11 22.75 5.36
C VAL A 41 -37.31 23.83 6.11
N VAL A 42 -37.98 24.79 6.69
CA VAL A 42 -37.42 25.79 7.58
C VAL A 42 -37.92 25.54 9.00
N ASP A 43 -37.03 25.58 9.97
CA ASP A 43 -37.41 25.63 11.39
C ASP A 43 -37.91 27.05 11.69
N THR A 44 -39.20 27.15 12.03
CA THR A 44 -39.87 28.46 12.28
C THR A 44 -39.31 29.20 13.49
N SER A 45 -38.63 28.50 14.39
CA SER A 45 -38.05 29.09 15.61
C SER A 45 -36.65 29.67 15.36
N SER A 46 -35.81 29.03 14.54
CA SER A 46 -34.47 29.48 14.25
C SER A 46 -34.32 30.15 12.88
N GLY A 47 -35.28 29.95 11.97
CA GLY A 47 -35.18 30.39 10.58
C GLY A 47 -34.20 29.57 9.73
N GLU A 48 -33.60 28.53 10.27
CA GLU A 48 -32.64 27.70 9.55
C GLU A 48 -33.34 26.83 8.50
N LYS A 49 -32.79 26.84 7.30
CA LYS A 49 -33.26 26.01 6.17
C LYS A 49 -32.47 24.70 6.14
N GLY A 50 -33.14 23.62 5.75
CA GLY A 50 -32.48 22.33 5.51
C GLY A 50 -31.43 22.43 4.39
N VAL A 51 -30.46 21.55 4.47
CA VAL A 51 -29.34 21.45 3.50
C VAL A 51 -29.89 20.94 2.16
N CYS A 52 -29.23 21.32 1.06
CA CYS A 52 -29.57 20.83 -0.28
C CYS A 52 -29.55 19.28 -0.30
N PRO A 53 -30.65 18.61 -0.70
CA PRO A 53 -30.74 17.15 -0.68
C PRO A 53 -29.69 16.47 -1.57
N VAL A 54 -29.33 17.11 -2.68
CA VAL A 54 -28.30 16.59 -3.58
C VAL A 54 -26.91 16.68 -2.94
N CYS A 55 -26.57 17.81 -2.29
CA CYS A 55 -25.32 17.93 -1.53
C CYS A 55 -25.25 16.93 -0.36
N LEU A 56 -26.37 16.72 0.34
CA LEU A 56 -26.43 15.75 1.44
C LEU A 56 -26.15 14.33 0.93
N LYS A 57 -26.79 13.96 -0.18
CA LYS A 57 -26.59 12.65 -0.80
C LYS A 57 -25.15 12.46 -1.32
N GLU A 58 -24.58 13.49 -1.95
CA GLU A 58 -23.16 13.47 -2.38
C GLU A 58 -22.22 13.30 -1.18
N LEU A 59 -22.50 13.97 -0.05
CA LEU A 59 -21.72 13.83 1.17
C LEU A 59 -21.82 12.42 1.76
N GLU A 60 -23.03 11.88 1.87
CA GLU A 60 -23.26 10.51 2.36
C GLU A 60 -22.58 9.46 1.48
N GLU A 61 -22.61 9.63 0.15
CA GLU A 61 -21.92 8.75 -0.79
C GLU A 61 -20.39 8.85 -0.66
N ALA A 62 -19.87 10.07 -0.44
CA ALA A 62 -18.44 10.29 -0.21
C ALA A 62 -17.97 9.65 1.10
N GLU A 63 -18.69 9.86 2.21
CA GLU A 63 -18.41 9.25 3.51
C GLU A 63 -18.46 7.71 3.44
N LYS A 64 -19.47 7.18 2.73
CA LYS A 64 -19.60 5.73 2.53
C LYS A 64 -18.41 5.16 1.75
N LYS A 65 -17.96 5.85 0.70
CA LYS A 65 -16.78 5.44 -0.07
C LYS A 65 -15.51 5.49 0.78
N GLU A 66 -15.32 6.56 1.54
CA GLU A 66 -14.16 6.72 2.43
C GLU A 66 -14.12 5.61 3.48
N LYS A 67 -15.26 5.31 4.10
CA LYS A 67 -15.38 4.21 5.07
C LYS A 67 -15.05 2.85 4.45
N GLN A 68 -15.56 2.58 3.25
CA GLN A 68 -15.28 1.33 2.53
C GLN A 68 -13.79 1.21 2.17
N GLU A 69 -13.18 2.31 1.73
CA GLU A 69 -11.74 2.33 1.43
C GLU A 69 -10.91 2.13 2.69
N HIS A 70 -11.26 2.78 3.80
CA HIS A 70 -10.60 2.58 5.10
C HIS A 70 -10.72 1.14 5.59
N GLU A 71 -11.90 0.52 5.52
CA GLU A 71 -12.09 -0.89 5.89
C GLU A 71 -11.27 -1.83 5.01
N LYS A 72 -11.18 -1.56 3.70
CA LYS A 72 -10.36 -2.31 2.76
C LYS A 72 -8.87 -2.21 3.12
N LEU A 73 -8.37 -1.01 3.36
CA LEU A 73 -6.97 -0.79 3.75
C LEU A 73 -6.65 -1.45 5.09
N THR A 74 -7.56 -1.40 6.05
CA THR A 74 -7.40 -2.08 7.34
C THR A 74 -7.32 -3.60 7.18
N LYS A 75 -8.15 -4.20 6.33
CA LYS A 75 -8.08 -5.65 6.02
C LYS A 75 -6.75 -6.01 5.37
N ILE A 76 -6.30 -5.21 4.40
CA ILE A 76 -5.00 -5.41 3.74
C ILE A 76 -3.87 -5.32 4.77
N PHE A 77 -3.86 -4.27 5.61
CA PHE A 77 -2.84 -4.10 6.64
C PHE A 77 -2.76 -5.28 7.61
N ASN A 78 -3.91 -5.78 8.07
CA ASN A 78 -3.99 -6.92 8.98
C ASN A 78 -3.60 -8.26 8.30
N SER A 79 -3.56 -8.30 6.97
CA SER A 79 -3.12 -9.49 6.21
C SER A 79 -1.62 -9.52 5.95
N ILE A 80 -0.86 -8.49 6.34
CA ILE A 80 0.59 -8.45 6.14
C ILE A 80 1.27 -9.38 7.14
N ASP A 81 2.01 -10.35 6.63
CA ASP A 81 2.87 -11.24 7.43
C ASP A 81 4.31 -10.68 7.45
N GLY A 82 4.86 -10.47 8.64
CA GLY A 82 6.25 -10.05 8.85
C GLY A 82 6.48 -8.53 8.81
N LEU A 83 5.50 -7.71 9.21
CA LEU A 83 5.70 -6.25 9.31
C LEU A 83 6.45 -5.89 10.60
N PRO A 84 7.74 -5.46 10.53
CA PRO A 84 8.48 -5.03 11.72
C PRO A 84 7.90 -3.75 12.31
N GLU A 85 7.91 -3.63 13.65
CA GLU A 85 7.35 -2.46 14.36
C GLU A 85 7.96 -1.13 13.89
N LYS A 86 9.26 -1.12 13.64
CA LYS A 86 9.98 0.05 13.09
C LYS A 86 9.34 0.63 11.82
N TYR A 87 8.74 -0.22 10.99
CA TYR A 87 8.12 0.17 9.72
C TYR A 87 6.59 0.23 9.77
N ARG A 88 6.00 0.07 10.96
CA ARG A 88 4.55 0.13 11.14
C ARG A 88 3.93 1.40 10.59
N ASN A 89 4.64 2.52 10.68
CA ASN A 89 4.21 3.81 10.13
C ASN A 89 4.80 4.13 8.74
N ALA A 90 5.67 3.28 8.17
CA ALA A 90 6.21 3.51 6.84
C ALA A 90 5.09 3.50 5.79
N GLY A 91 5.07 4.49 4.92
CA GLY A 91 4.05 4.63 3.87
C GLY A 91 4.44 5.69 2.85
N PHE A 92 3.74 5.75 1.73
CA PHE A 92 3.99 6.74 0.69
C PHE A 92 3.78 8.18 1.18
N LYS A 93 2.84 8.41 2.13
CA LYS A 93 2.51 9.75 2.64
C LYS A 93 3.63 10.38 3.49
N ASN A 94 4.45 9.56 4.15
CA ASN A 94 5.51 10.01 5.04
C ASN A 94 6.92 9.69 4.52
N PHE A 95 7.06 9.35 3.25
CA PHE A 95 8.33 9.29 2.58
C PHE A 95 8.80 10.69 2.21
N GLU A 96 9.99 11.10 2.67
CA GLU A 96 10.54 12.42 2.36
C GLU A 96 10.92 12.52 0.89
N LEU A 97 10.13 13.28 0.13
CA LEU A 97 10.38 13.54 -1.28
C LEU A 97 11.38 14.67 -1.45
N THR A 98 12.33 14.45 -2.34
CA THR A 98 13.22 15.47 -2.91
C THR A 98 13.21 15.29 -4.43
N GLU A 99 13.70 16.27 -5.16
CA GLU A 99 13.76 16.20 -6.62
C GLU A 99 14.43 14.92 -7.12
N LYS A 100 15.58 14.54 -6.52
CA LYS A 100 16.32 13.32 -6.84
C LYS A 100 15.52 12.01 -6.60
N LYS A 101 14.58 12.03 -5.66
CA LYS A 101 13.79 10.84 -5.27
C LYS A 101 12.47 10.72 -6.04
N THR A 102 11.98 11.82 -6.62
CA THR A 102 10.62 11.90 -7.19
C THR A 102 10.38 10.86 -8.30
N ALA A 103 11.32 10.71 -9.21
CA ALA A 103 11.18 9.74 -10.29
C ALA A 103 11.11 8.29 -9.76
N ALA A 104 12.00 7.91 -8.85
CA ALA A 104 12.02 6.61 -8.20
C ALA A 104 10.73 6.35 -7.41
N PHE A 105 10.32 7.32 -6.59
CA PHE A 105 9.08 7.26 -5.82
C PHE A 105 7.85 7.03 -6.72
N ASN A 106 7.72 7.79 -7.80
CA ASN A 106 6.58 7.66 -8.73
C ASN A 106 6.52 6.28 -9.40
N ARG A 107 7.68 5.69 -9.73
CA ARG A 107 7.77 4.33 -10.27
C ARG A 107 7.29 3.30 -9.24
N VAL A 108 7.76 3.41 -7.99
CA VAL A 108 7.33 2.51 -6.91
C VAL A 108 5.84 2.67 -6.60
N LEU A 109 5.32 3.90 -6.58
CA LEU A 109 3.89 4.17 -6.37
C LEU A 109 3.03 3.60 -7.50
N LYS A 110 3.49 3.73 -8.75
CA LYS A 110 2.82 3.12 -9.92
C LYS A 110 2.76 1.60 -9.77
N PHE A 111 3.89 0.96 -9.45
CA PHE A 111 3.94 -0.47 -9.16
C PHE A 111 2.98 -0.87 -8.04
N ALA A 112 2.94 -0.13 -6.92
CA ALA A 112 2.06 -0.45 -5.79
C ALA A 112 0.57 -0.37 -6.13
N LYS A 113 0.18 0.51 -7.07
CA LYS A 113 -1.21 0.63 -7.55
C LYS A 113 -1.60 -0.53 -8.47
N GLU A 114 -0.68 -0.99 -9.30
CA GLU A 114 -0.91 -2.04 -10.29
C GLU A 114 0.30 -2.97 -10.37
N PRO A 115 0.54 -3.83 -9.37
CA PRO A 115 1.75 -4.66 -9.34
C PRO A 115 1.78 -5.73 -10.44
N ARG A 116 0.61 -6.18 -10.94
CA ARG A 116 0.47 -7.21 -11.99
C ARG A 116 1.50 -8.35 -11.81
N ASN A 117 2.11 -8.81 -12.89
CA ASN A 117 3.21 -9.80 -12.93
C ASN A 117 4.61 -9.16 -12.92
N THR A 118 4.74 -7.93 -12.47
CA THR A 118 6.02 -7.19 -12.47
C THR A 118 6.84 -7.47 -11.21
N TRP A 119 8.15 -7.55 -11.36
CA TRP A 119 9.10 -7.58 -10.25
C TRP A 119 9.73 -6.20 -10.06
N LEU A 120 9.67 -5.66 -8.86
CA LEU A 120 10.28 -4.39 -8.50
C LEU A 120 11.58 -4.64 -7.76
N LEU A 121 12.69 -4.13 -8.28
CA LEU A 121 14.00 -4.22 -7.65
C LEU A 121 14.39 -2.84 -7.13
N LEU A 122 14.47 -2.69 -5.81
CA LEU A 122 14.94 -1.49 -5.11
C LEU A 122 16.40 -1.69 -4.73
N LEU A 123 17.31 -1.21 -5.55
CA LEU A 123 18.74 -1.43 -5.40
C LEU A 123 19.48 -0.12 -5.13
N GLY A 124 20.64 -0.18 -4.47
CA GLY A 124 21.49 0.99 -4.21
C GLY A 124 21.89 1.15 -2.75
N GLU A 125 22.33 2.34 -2.36
CA GLU A 125 23.02 2.61 -1.11
C GLU A 125 22.18 2.46 0.16
N ASN A 126 22.88 2.29 1.31
CA ASN A 126 22.25 2.17 2.61
C ASN A 126 21.54 3.45 3.07
N GLY A 127 20.38 3.28 3.74
CA GLY A 127 19.67 4.40 4.36
C GLY A 127 18.87 5.27 3.39
N THR A 128 18.77 4.89 2.13
CA THR A 128 18.02 5.62 1.09
C THR A 128 16.50 5.43 1.18
N GLY A 129 16.01 4.49 2.00
CA GLY A 129 14.58 4.26 2.22
C GLY A 129 13.99 3.13 1.38
N LYS A 130 14.80 2.21 0.81
CA LYS A 130 14.32 1.03 0.07
C LYS A 130 13.31 0.21 0.86
N THR A 131 13.69 -0.20 2.08
CA THR A 131 12.82 -0.95 3.00
C THR A 131 11.55 -0.17 3.34
N HIS A 132 11.62 1.16 3.53
CA HIS A 132 10.45 2.00 3.74
C HIS A 132 9.47 1.94 2.55
N LEU A 133 9.98 2.09 1.33
CA LEU A 133 9.17 2.00 0.11
C LEU A 133 8.59 0.60 -0.09
N ALA A 134 9.34 -0.45 0.21
CA ALA A 134 8.86 -1.82 0.16
C ALA A 134 7.68 -2.07 1.12
N HIS A 135 7.76 -1.54 2.35
CA HIS A 135 6.64 -1.58 3.29
C HIS A 135 5.46 -0.71 2.85
N ALA A 136 5.71 0.43 2.21
CA ALA A 136 4.65 1.25 1.62
C ALA A 136 3.88 0.48 0.52
N VAL A 137 4.59 -0.30 -0.30
CA VAL A 137 3.97 -1.21 -1.27
C VAL A 137 3.11 -2.24 -0.57
N LEU A 138 3.63 -2.97 0.43
CA LEU A 138 2.89 -4.00 1.16
C LEU A 138 1.61 -3.48 1.81
N LYS A 139 1.62 -2.25 2.31
CA LYS A 139 0.41 -1.63 2.90
C LYS A 139 -0.70 -1.36 1.89
N MET A 140 -0.37 -1.30 0.61
CA MET A 140 -1.37 -1.18 -0.46
C MET A 140 -1.80 -2.52 -1.02
N THR A 141 -0.93 -3.53 -1.00
CA THR A 141 -1.14 -4.81 -1.68
C THR A 141 -1.46 -5.97 -0.74
N GLY A 142 -1.06 -5.87 0.52
CA GLY A 142 -0.96 -7.04 1.42
C GLY A 142 0.22 -7.94 1.05
N GLY A 143 0.36 -9.08 1.72
CA GLY A 143 1.36 -10.06 1.37
C GLY A 143 2.37 -10.37 2.48
N ILE A 144 3.57 -10.82 2.12
CA ILE A 144 4.60 -11.28 3.03
C ILE A 144 5.85 -10.41 2.90
N PHE A 145 6.39 -9.97 4.04
CA PHE A 145 7.74 -9.40 4.15
C PHE A 145 8.67 -10.38 4.85
N ARG A 146 9.85 -10.58 4.30
CA ARG A 146 10.96 -11.27 4.97
C ARG A 146 12.30 -10.64 4.58
N GLU A 147 13.22 -10.59 5.53
CA GLU A 147 14.63 -10.54 5.18
C GLU A 147 15.04 -11.88 4.59
N PHE A 148 16.04 -11.89 3.74
CA PHE A 148 16.45 -13.13 3.09
C PHE A 148 16.89 -14.21 4.09
N ASP A 149 17.56 -13.80 5.19
CA ASP A 149 17.98 -14.72 6.24
C ASP A 149 16.81 -15.39 6.96
N ASP A 150 15.67 -14.72 7.14
CA ASP A 150 14.46 -15.32 7.71
C ASP A 150 13.93 -16.46 6.85
N ILE A 151 13.92 -16.25 5.52
CA ILE A 151 13.54 -17.31 4.57
C ILE A 151 14.49 -18.50 4.69
N ALA A 152 15.79 -18.24 4.83
CA ALA A 152 16.78 -19.29 4.99
C ALA A 152 16.60 -20.07 6.31
N ILE A 153 16.26 -19.40 7.40
CA ILE A 153 15.96 -20.01 8.70
C ILE A 153 14.70 -20.88 8.58
N ASP A 154 13.62 -20.35 8.03
CA ASP A 154 12.37 -21.10 7.81
C ASP A 154 12.60 -22.37 7.00
N MET A 155 13.43 -22.30 5.96
CA MET A 155 13.79 -23.45 5.11
C MET A 155 14.66 -24.48 5.86
N GLN A 156 15.63 -24.04 6.65
CA GLN A 156 16.48 -24.93 7.46
C GLN A 156 15.65 -25.67 8.51
N ASP A 157 14.74 -24.97 9.19
CA ASP A 157 13.87 -25.59 10.19
C ASP A 157 12.86 -26.55 9.57
N ALA A 158 12.34 -26.23 8.40
CA ALA A 158 11.48 -27.12 7.65
C ALA A 158 12.21 -28.38 7.19
N GLN A 159 13.49 -28.27 6.83
CA GLN A 159 14.33 -29.41 6.44
C GLN A 159 14.56 -30.39 7.59
N LYS A 160 14.76 -29.88 8.83
CA LYS A 160 14.92 -30.71 10.03
C LYS A 160 13.66 -31.51 10.37
N ARG A 161 12.48 -30.99 10.06
CA ARG A 161 11.19 -31.61 10.44
C ARG A 161 10.71 -32.67 9.48
N SER A 162 10.72 -32.41 8.19
CA SER A 162 10.39 -33.37 7.12
C SER A 162 10.50 -32.76 5.73
N GLY A 163 10.59 -33.59 4.67
CA GLY A 163 10.56 -33.09 3.29
C GLY A 163 9.26 -32.38 2.90
N GLU A 164 8.13 -32.67 3.54
CA GLU A 164 6.86 -31.97 3.38
C GLU A 164 6.90 -30.54 3.96
N GLY A 165 7.66 -30.32 5.04
CA GLY A 165 7.85 -29.00 5.63
C GLY A 165 8.45 -28.00 4.64
N MET A 166 9.48 -28.41 3.91
CA MET A 166 10.10 -27.56 2.88
C MET A 166 9.12 -27.18 1.76
N LYS A 167 8.30 -28.12 1.28
CA LYS A 167 7.29 -27.84 0.27
C LYS A 167 6.29 -26.80 0.75
N LYS A 168 5.86 -26.86 2.00
CA LYS A 168 4.93 -25.89 2.62
C LYS A 168 5.55 -24.49 2.70
N VAL A 169 6.80 -24.39 3.14
CA VAL A 169 7.52 -23.08 3.22
C VAL A 169 7.70 -22.48 1.83
N ILE A 170 8.16 -23.28 0.86
CA ILE A 170 8.28 -22.83 -0.53
C ILE A 170 6.93 -22.35 -1.07
N SER A 171 5.86 -23.14 -0.84
CA SER A 171 4.52 -22.77 -1.31
C SER A 171 4.00 -21.50 -0.64
N LYS A 172 4.27 -21.30 0.66
CA LYS A 172 3.92 -20.07 1.40
C LYS A 172 4.49 -18.83 0.69
N TYR A 173 5.80 -18.83 0.41
CA TYR A 173 6.46 -17.68 -0.23
C TYR A 173 6.17 -17.57 -1.72
N ALA A 174 6.10 -18.70 -2.43
CA ALA A 174 5.82 -18.70 -3.85
C ALA A 174 4.40 -18.24 -4.20
N ALA A 175 3.39 -18.59 -3.38
CA ALA A 175 1.99 -18.27 -3.64
C ALA A 175 1.47 -16.98 -2.97
N ALA A 176 2.30 -16.28 -2.19
CA ALA A 176 1.91 -15.02 -1.58
C ALA A 176 1.44 -14.01 -2.64
N PRO A 177 0.35 -13.27 -2.43
CA PRO A 177 -0.13 -12.25 -3.39
C PRO A 177 0.94 -11.23 -3.75
N MET A 178 1.70 -10.78 -2.75
CA MET A 178 2.91 -9.99 -2.87
C MET A 178 3.97 -10.60 -1.96
N LEU A 179 5.19 -10.71 -2.44
CA LEU A 179 6.35 -11.10 -1.64
C LEU A 179 7.37 -9.97 -1.68
N VAL A 180 7.81 -9.53 -0.51
CA VAL A 180 8.96 -8.62 -0.36
C VAL A 180 10.10 -9.40 0.27
N ILE A 181 11.24 -9.42 -0.39
CA ILE A 181 12.49 -9.98 0.14
C ILE A 181 13.48 -8.83 0.29
N ASP A 182 13.81 -8.49 1.54
CA ASP A 182 14.80 -7.46 1.83
C ASP A 182 16.18 -8.08 2.11
N GLU A 183 17.20 -7.23 2.06
CA GLU A 183 18.60 -7.60 2.35
C GLU A 183 19.14 -8.74 1.47
N VAL A 184 18.71 -8.78 0.19
CA VAL A 184 19.18 -9.83 -0.75
C VAL A 184 20.69 -9.80 -1.01
N ASP A 185 21.36 -8.70 -0.65
CA ASP A 185 22.82 -8.52 -0.72
C ASP A 185 23.58 -9.20 0.42
N LYS A 186 22.93 -9.41 1.58
CA LYS A 186 23.52 -10.05 2.75
C LYS A 186 23.56 -11.58 2.66
N VAL A 187 23.11 -12.12 1.57
CA VAL A 187 23.13 -13.56 1.32
C VAL A 187 24.58 -14.06 1.45
N ASN A 188 24.88 -14.79 2.53
CA ASN A 188 26.04 -15.65 2.54
C ASN A 188 25.74 -16.81 1.58
N PRO A 189 26.36 -16.87 0.40
CA PRO A 189 25.85 -17.68 -0.71
C PRO A 189 26.27 -19.13 -0.56
N THR A 190 25.67 -19.84 0.41
CA THR A 190 25.73 -21.29 0.34
C THR A 190 24.83 -21.76 -0.81
N ALA A 191 25.30 -22.75 -1.57
CA ALA A 191 24.55 -23.31 -2.69
C ALA A 191 23.11 -23.69 -2.34
N GLY A 192 22.86 -24.17 -1.11
CA GLY A 192 21.52 -24.49 -0.63
C GLY A 192 20.61 -23.27 -0.51
N ARG A 193 21.08 -22.18 0.10
CA ARG A 193 20.30 -20.94 0.28
C ARG A 193 19.92 -20.31 -1.06
N ILE A 194 20.87 -20.24 -1.98
CA ILE A 194 20.62 -19.74 -3.33
C ILE A 194 19.63 -20.62 -4.09
N ASN A 195 19.74 -21.95 -3.96
CA ASN A 195 18.81 -22.87 -4.61
C ASN A 195 17.37 -22.65 -4.10
N TRP A 196 17.17 -22.43 -2.79
CA TRP A 196 15.83 -22.14 -2.25
C TRP A 196 15.26 -20.84 -2.82
N LEU A 197 16.07 -19.77 -2.85
CA LEU A 197 15.66 -18.51 -3.45
C LEU A 197 15.27 -18.71 -4.93
N ASN A 198 16.11 -19.36 -5.70
CA ASN A 198 15.84 -19.67 -7.11
C ASN A 198 14.56 -20.45 -7.34
N ILE A 199 14.23 -21.41 -6.44
CA ILE A 199 12.97 -22.16 -6.53
C ILE A 199 11.77 -21.22 -6.30
N ILE A 200 11.83 -20.34 -5.30
CA ILE A 200 10.76 -19.37 -5.01
C ILE A 200 10.60 -18.41 -6.18
N LEU A 201 11.69 -17.81 -6.66
CA LEU A 201 11.68 -16.86 -7.77
C LEU A 201 11.11 -17.49 -9.05
N ARG A 202 11.55 -18.70 -9.40
CA ARG A 202 11.07 -19.42 -10.58
C ARG A 202 9.57 -19.72 -10.51
N LYS A 203 9.07 -20.14 -9.32
CA LYS A 203 7.63 -20.38 -9.15
C LYS A 203 6.84 -19.11 -9.32
N ARG A 204 7.26 -18.01 -8.68
CA ARG A 204 6.58 -16.70 -8.81
C ARG A 204 6.57 -16.19 -10.25
N TYR A 205 7.69 -16.35 -10.97
CA TYR A 205 7.76 -16.02 -12.39
C TYR A 205 6.75 -16.83 -13.22
N ASN A 206 6.72 -18.16 -13.05
CA ASN A 206 5.80 -19.03 -13.76
C ASN A 206 4.32 -18.74 -13.45
N ASP A 207 4.02 -18.39 -12.19
CA ASP A 207 2.66 -18.09 -11.71
C ASP A 207 2.30 -16.60 -11.91
N MET A 208 3.17 -15.82 -12.59
CA MET A 208 3.02 -14.38 -12.87
C MET A 208 2.71 -13.55 -11.61
N LEU A 209 3.35 -13.87 -10.49
CA LEU A 209 3.13 -13.20 -9.21
C LEU A 209 4.14 -12.08 -8.96
N PRO A 210 3.68 -10.91 -8.48
CA PRO A 210 4.53 -9.75 -8.24
C PRO A 210 5.51 -9.98 -7.08
N LEU A 211 6.68 -9.36 -7.19
CA LEU A 211 7.78 -9.48 -6.24
C LEU A 211 8.44 -8.13 -6.01
N VAL A 212 8.90 -7.88 -4.78
CA VAL A 212 9.83 -6.78 -4.48
C VAL A 212 11.12 -7.37 -3.93
N LEU A 213 12.25 -7.01 -4.51
CA LEU A 213 13.58 -7.32 -4.00
C LEU A 213 14.28 -6.02 -3.56
N CYS A 214 14.83 -6.00 -2.34
CA CYS A 214 15.61 -4.88 -1.82
C CYS A 214 17.02 -5.31 -1.48
N GLY A 215 18.01 -4.50 -1.87
CA GLY A 215 19.42 -4.80 -1.52
C GLY A 215 20.36 -3.62 -1.72
N ASN A 216 21.48 -3.65 -1.02
CA ASN A 216 22.58 -2.68 -1.16
C ASN A 216 23.60 -3.19 -2.17
N ILE A 217 23.14 -3.45 -3.37
CA ILE A 217 23.88 -4.12 -4.43
C ILE A 217 23.43 -3.56 -5.78
N ASP A 218 24.26 -3.64 -6.78
CA ASP A 218 23.84 -3.41 -8.17
C ASP A 218 23.24 -4.67 -8.80
N LEU A 219 22.54 -4.49 -9.91
CA LEU A 219 21.83 -5.58 -10.58
C LEU A 219 22.76 -6.69 -11.08
N GLU A 220 23.91 -6.33 -11.64
CA GLU A 220 24.86 -7.29 -12.20
C GLU A 220 25.43 -8.19 -11.13
N THR A 221 25.89 -7.58 -10.02
CA THR A 221 26.38 -8.30 -8.86
C THR A 221 25.29 -9.18 -8.22
N LEU A 222 24.04 -8.70 -8.13
CA LEU A 222 22.91 -9.50 -7.63
C LEU A 222 22.69 -10.74 -8.50
N CYS A 223 22.62 -10.55 -9.81
CA CYS A 223 22.42 -11.65 -10.74
C CYS A 223 23.57 -12.66 -10.70
N SER A 224 24.83 -12.20 -10.66
CA SER A 224 26.00 -13.09 -10.59
C SER A 224 26.04 -13.91 -9.29
N ARG A 225 25.58 -13.37 -8.17
CA ARG A 225 25.49 -14.09 -6.88
C ARG A 225 24.44 -15.17 -6.89
N ILE A 226 23.30 -14.93 -7.55
CA ILE A 226 22.16 -15.86 -7.57
C ILE A 226 22.29 -16.87 -8.72
N ASP A 227 22.77 -16.47 -9.88
CA ASP A 227 22.95 -17.33 -11.07
C ASP A 227 24.31 -18.05 -11.08
N GLN A 228 24.66 -18.76 -10.03
CA GLN A 228 25.94 -19.49 -9.91
C GLN A 228 26.20 -20.50 -11.03
N SER A 229 25.17 -20.86 -11.81
CA SER A 229 25.29 -21.79 -12.94
C SER A 229 25.77 -21.16 -14.24
N GLY A 230 25.99 -19.83 -14.27
CA GLY A 230 26.37 -19.10 -15.49
C GLY A 230 25.28 -19.04 -16.59
N LYS A 231 24.05 -19.44 -16.28
CA LYS A 231 22.93 -19.51 -17.25
C LYS A 231 22.12 -18.23 -17.36
N HIS A 232 22.50 -17.17 -16.63
CA HIS A 232 21.83 -15.86 -16.64
C HIS A 232 20.29 -15.88 -16.48
N ALA A 233 19.75 -16.97 -15.92
CA ALA A 233 18.31 -17.22 -15.85
C ALA A 233 17.54 -16.20 -15.00
N LEU A 234 18.17 -15.64 -13.98
CA LEU A 234 17.56 -14.55 -13.18
C LEU A 234 17.56 -13.25 -13.97
N LYS A 235 18.70 -12.95 -14.64
CA LYS A 235 18.85 -11.74 -15.46
C LYS A 235 17.80 -11.70 -16.57
N ASP A 236 17.63 -12.81 -17.30
CA ASP A 236 16.63 -12.91 -18.37
C ASP A 236 15.20 -12.66 -17.87
N ARG A 237 14.85 -13.21 -16.69
CA ARG A 237 13.53 -12.94 -16.08
C ARG A 237 13.37 -11.50 -15.65
N ILE A 238 14.42 -10.90 -15.08
CA ILE A 238 14.38 -9.48 -14.70
C ILE A 238 14.25 -8.60 -15.93
N ASP A 239 14.92 -8.93 -17.04
CA ASP A 239 14.80 -8.17 -18.28
C ASP A 239 13.39 -8.26 -18.88
N GLU A 240 12.66 -9.37 -18.67
CA GLU A 240 11.29 -9.54 -19.15
C GLU A 240 10.25 -8.87 -18.24
N VAL A 241 10.30 -9.11 -16.93
CA VAL A 241 9.22 -8.69 -16.00
C VAL A 241 9.69 -7.72 -14.91
N GLY A 242 10.98 -7.36 -14.88
CA GLY A 242 11.57 -6.57 -13.82
C GLY A 242 11.56 -5.06 -14.09
N GLU A 243 11.32 -4.30 -13.06
CA GLU A 243 11.53 -2.86 -13.01
C GLU A 243 12.60 -2.53 -11.96
N VAL A 244 13.77 -2.07 -12.41
CA VAL A 244 14.89 -1.72 -11.53
C VAL A 244 14.84 -0.24 -11.16
N VAL A 245 14.74 0.05 -9.88
CA VAL A 245 14.77 1.40 -9.31
C VAL A 245 16.04 1.58 -8.51
N LEU A 246 16.95 2.42 -9.00
CA LEU A 246 18.19 2.73 -8.31
C LEU A 246 17.96 3.82 -7.25
N CYS A 247 18.31 3.49 -6.01
CA CYS A 247 18.17 4.35 -4.84
C CYS A 247 19.55 4.90 -4.45
N ASN A 248 20.10 5.81 -5.27
CA ASN A 248 21.46 6.35 -5.15
C ASN A 248 21.43 7.83 -4.70
N TRP A 249 20.75 8.11 -3.61
CA TRP A 249 20.71 9.42 -2.95
C TRP A 249 21.17 9.31 -1.50
N GLU A 250 21.30 10.45 -0.86
CA GLU A 250 21.81 10.54 0.51
C GLU A 250 20.98 9.76 1.51
N SER A 251 21.68 9.15 2.51
CA SER A 251 21.05 8.41 3.59
C SER A 251 20.14 9.32 4.44
N TYR A 252 18.95 8.85 4.76
CA TYR A 252 18.02 9.52 5.67
C TYR A 252 18.35 9.32 7.17
N ARG A 253 19.22 8.36 7.49
CA ARG A 253 19.56 8.02 8.88
C ARG A 253 20.12 9.17 9.72
N PRO A 254 21.00 10.07 9.20
CA PRO A 254 21.46 11.24 9.95
C PRO A 254 20.31 12.13 10.43
N LYS A 255 19.33 12.42 9.57
CA LYS A 255 18.15 13.23 9.94
C LYS A 255 17.32 12.62 11.06
N LEU A 256 17.15 11.29 11.07
CA LEU A 256 16.47 10.59 12.15
C LEU A 256 17.22 10.74 13.49
N ARG A 257 18.55 10.75 13.46
CA ARG A 257 19.40 10.94 14.63
C ARG A 257 19.24 12.35 15.20
N GLU A 258 19.28 13.35 14.35
CA GLU A 258 19.07 14.76 14.73
C GLU A 258 17.66 14.98 15.32
N ALA A 259 16.62 14.45 14.67
CA ALA A 259 15.26 14.55 15.17
C ALA A 259 15.06 13.87 16.53
N ALA A 260 15.75 12.76 16.79
CA ALA A 260 15.71 12.08 18.08
C ALA A 260 16.45 12.88 19.19
N ALA A 261 17.57 13.52 18.87
CA ALA A 261 18.31 14.37 19.80
C ALA A 261 17.45 15.57 20.26
N ILE A 262 16.83 16.29 19.32
CA ILE A 262 15.95 17.44 19.61
C ILE A 262 14.74 17.03 20.48
N LYS A 263 14.22 15.82 20.29
CA LYS A 263 13.07 15.32 21.08
C LYS A 263 13.47 15.02 22.53
N ASN A 264 14.68 14.54 22.77
CA ASN A 264 15.18 14.26 24.12
C ASN A 264 15.45 15.56 24.89
N GLU A 265 16.04 16.57 24.22
CA GLU A 265 16.27 17.90 24.83
C GLU A 265 14.98 18.66 25.22
N ARG A 266 13.84 18.33 24.63
CA ARG A 266 12.53 18.94 24.97
C ARG A 266 11.78 18.22 26.09
N ASN A 267 12.24 17.04 26.48
CA ASN A 267 11.63 16.24 27.54
C ASN A 267 12.43 16.28 28.85
N GLU A 268 13.59 16.95 28.84
CA GLU A 268 14.37 17.38 30.03
C GLU A 268 13.97 18.81 30.43
#